data_9579883ffbbdf5c291deb6d9cfc8f070
#
_entry.id   9579883ffbbdf5c291deb6d9cfc8f070
#
_cell.length_a   1.000
_cell.length_b   1.000
_cell.length_c   1.000
_cell.angle_alpha   90.00
_cell.angle_beta   90.00
_cell.angle_gamma   90.00
#
_symmetry.space_group_name_H-M   'P 1'
#
loop_
_entity.id
_entity.type
_entity.pdbx_description
1 polymer ?
#
loop_
_entity_poly.entity_id
_entity_poly.type
_entity_poly.pdbx_seq_one_letter_code
_entity_poly.pdbx_strand_id
1 'polypeptide(L)'
;MALTPRLRKLALTAHVTSSVGWLGAVVAFLALSVAGLTSQDPQTVRGAYLVMELTGWIVLVPLSLASLLTGLVCSLGSVWGLFRHYWILVKLVINLVATIVLLLYMQTLEHLGDVAAATALSSSRLRGLSDPSPALHAAAALLLLLVATTLAIYKPRGMTRYGQRTQHRQRPLRLP
;
A
#
# COMPACT_ATOMS: atom_id res chain seq x y z
N MET A 1 -7.55 20.61 15.17
CA MET A 1 -7.17 20.14 16.54
C MET A 1 -5.78 19.51 16.45
N ALA A 2 -4.82 19.94 17.30
CA ALA A 2 -3.52 19.30 17.34
C ALA A 2 -3.60 18.08 18.26
N LEU A 3 -3.09 16.93 17.81
CA LEU A 3 -2.97 15.74 18.64
C LEU A 3 -2.02 16.00 19.82
N THR A 4 -2.30 15.40 20.97
CA THR A 4 -1.37 15.42 22.09
C THR A 4 -0.03 14.76 21.69
N PRO A 5 1.11 15.13 22.29
CA PRO A 5 2.41 14.56 21.91
C PRO A 5 2.47 13.03 22.00
N ARG A 6 1.76 12.44 22.96
CA ARG A 6 1.68 10.96 23.11
C ARG A 6 0.89 10.31 21.96
N LEU A 7 -0.29 10.84 21.65
CA LEU A 7 -1.12 10.34 20.55
C LEU A 7 -0.43 10.50 19.18
N ARG A 8 0.31 11.61 18.97
CA ARG A 8 1.08 11.81 17.75
C ARG A 8 2.19 10.79 17.60
N LYS A 9 2.92 10.45 18.68
CA LYS A 9 3.95 9.41 18.65
C LYS A 9 3.32 8.05 18.34
N LEU A 10 2.23 7.69 19.00
CA LEU A 10 1.52 6.44 18.77
C LEU A 10 1.03 6.31 17.32
N ALA A 11 0.35 7.35 16.79
CA ALA A 11 -0.13 7.37 15.42
C ALA A 11 1.03 7.22 14.41
N LEU A 12 2.16 7.90 14.66
CA LEU A 12 3.35 7.79 13.80
C LEU A 12 3.94 6.37 13.85
N THR A 13 4.07 5.77 15.04
CA THR A 13 4.55 4.39 15.18
C THR A 13 3.64 3.42 14.44
N ALA A 14 2.32 3.52 14.64
CA ALA A 14 1.35 2.69 13.94
C ALA A 14 1.44 2.86 12.43
N HIS A 15 1.57 4.11 11.93
CA HIS A 15 1.71 4.38 10.51
C HIS A 15 3.00 3.80 9.92
N VAL A 16 4.13 3.98 10.58
CA VAL A 16 5.43 3.44 10.11
C VAL A 16 5.38 1.92 10.10
N THR A 17 4.90 1.30 11.19
CA THR A 17 4.82 -0.16 11.29
C THR A 17 3.90 -0.75 10.22
N SER A 18 2.72 -0.19 10.01
CA SER A 18 1.79 -0.69 8.98
C SER A 18 2.33 -0.47 7.57
N SER A 19 2.98 0.66 7.29
CA SER A 19 3.52 0.97 5.97
C SER A 19 4.73 0.09 5.62
N VAL A 20 5.65 -0.12 6.57
CA VAL A 20 6.81 -1.01 6.38
C VAL A 20 6.36 -2.47 6.30
N GLY A 21 5.40 -2.87 7.15
CA GLY A 21 4.79 -4.20 7.09
C GLY A 21 4.11 -4.46 5.74
N TRP A 22 3.36 -3.48 5.22
CA TRP A 22 2.73 -3.59 3.91
C TRP A 22 3.76 -3.70 2.78
N LEU A 23 4.79 -2.88 2.80
CA LEU A 23 5.89 -2.95 1.82
C LEU A 23 6.56 -4.33 1.84
N GLY A 24 6.88 -4.86 3.02
CA GLY A 24 7.47 -6.20 3.18
C GLY A 24 6.54 -7.32 2.69
N ALA A 25 5.25 -7.22 3.00
CA ALA A 25 4.25 -8.18 2.55
C ALA A 25 4.09 -8.18 1.02
N VAL A 26 4.16 -7.01 0.36
CA VAL A 26 4.15 -6.90 -1.12
C VAL A 26 5.39 -7.56 -1.73
N VAL A 27 6.56 -7.41 -1.11
CA VAL A 27 7.80 -8.09 -1.56
C VAL A 27 7.66 -9.61 -1.46
N ALA A 28 7.14 -10.12 -0.34
CA ALA A 28 6.90 -11.55 -0.16
C ALA A 28 5.85 -12.07 -1.15
N PHE A 29 4.78 -11.33 -1.37
CA PHE A 29 3.75 -11.65 -2.36
C PHE A 29 4.31 -11.68 -3.78
N LEU A 30 5.18 -10.74 -4.14
CA LEU A 30 5.87 -10.73 -5.43
C LEU A 30 6.74 -11.98 -5.61
N ALA A 31 7.48 -12.40 -4.58
CA ALA A 31 8.28 -13.62 -4.62
C ALA A 31 7.41 -14.86 -4.83
N LEU A 32 6.26 -14.97 -4.14
CA LEU A 32 5.30 -16.05 -4.32
C LEU A 32 4.71 -16.05 -5.74
N SER A 33 4.36 -14.88 -6.27
CA SER A 33 3.80 -14.78 -7.63
C SER A 33 4.81 -15.17 -8.71
N VAL A 34 6.08 -14.79 -8.53
CA VAL A 34 7.16 -15.24 -9.43
C VAL A 34 7.37 -16.75 -9.33
N ALA A 35 7.38 -17.31 -8.11
CA ALA A 35 7.50 -18.77 -7.92
C ALA A 35 6.31 -19.53 -8.56
N GLY A 36 5.09 -19.04 -8.39
CA GLY A 36 3.90 -19.63 -9.02
C GLY A 36 3.93 -19.55 -10.55
N LEU A 37 4.48 -18.47 -11.11
CA LEU A 37 4.57 -18.24 -12.55
C LEU A 37 5.67 -19.07 -13.22
N THR A 38 6.80 -19.27 -12.54
CA THR A 38 8.00 -19.90 -13.15
C THR A 38 8.19 -21.36 -12.80
N SER A 39 7.56 -21.86 -11.75
CA SER A 39 7.69 -23.26 -11.32
C SER A 39 7.04 -24.22 -12.32
N GLN A 40 7.70 -25.36 -12.54
CA GLN A 40 7.15 -26.49 -13.31
C GLN A 40 6.55 -27.56 -12.38
N ASP A 41 6.75 -27.45 -11.08
CA ASP A 41 6.16 -28.37 -10.10
C ASP A 41 4.74 -27.93 -9.73
N PRO A 42 3.72 -28.78 -10.00
CA PRO A 42 2.33 -28.47 -9.72
C PRO A 42 2.04 -28.18 -8.23
N GLN A 43 2.78 -28.79 -7.31
CA GLN A 43 2.59 -28.61 -5.88
C GLN A 43 3.08 -27.21 -5.44
N THR A 44 4.22 -26.78 -5.97
CA THR A 44 4.75 -25.42 -5.75
C THR A 44 3.81 -24.37 -6.31
N VAL A 45 3.31 -24.53 -7.53
CA VAL A 45 2.35 -23.61 -8.15
C VAL A 45 1.10 -23.51 -7.30
N ARG A 46 0.49 -24.66 -6.95
CA ARG A 46 -0.69 -24.71 -6.08
C ARG A 46 -0.47 -24.01 -4.74
N GLY A 47 0.63 -24.35 -4.06
CA GLY A 47 0.98 -23.76 -2.75
C GLY A 47 1.15 -22.25 -2.84
N ALA A 48 1.81 -21.74 -3.87
CA ALA A 48 2.01 -20.31 -4.08
C ALA A 48 0.68 -19.57 -4.17
N TYR A 49 -0.28 -20.02 -4.99
CA TYR A 49 -1.57 -19.36 -5.16
C TYR A 49 -2.45 -19.41 -3.91
N LEU A 50 -2.49 -20.54 -3.19
CA LEU A 50 -3.21 -20.64 -1.91
C LEU A 50 -2.64 -19.71 -0.84
N VAL A 51 -1.31 -19.62 -0.75
CA VAL A 51 -0.65 -18.71 0.20
C VAL A 51 -0.84 -17.25 -0.22
N MET A 52 -0.83 -16.94 -1.52
CA MET A 52 -1.10 -15.58 -2.01
C MET A 52 -2.50 -15.11 -1.64
N GLU A 53 -3.54 -15.95 -1.83
CA GLU A 53 -4.91 -15.63 -1.44
C GLU A 53 -5.03 -15.36 0.06
N LEU A 54 -4.50 -16.27 0.88
CA LEU A 54 -4.50 -16.12 2.34
C LEU A 54 -3.76 -14.86 2.78
N THR A 55 -2.57 -14.62 2.22
CA THR A 55 -1.76 -13.43 2.52
C THR A 55 -2.47 -12.14 2.08
N GLY A 56 -3.17 -12.18 0.97
CA GLY A 56 -3.98 -11.07 0.48
C GLY A 56 -4.98 -10.60 1.52
N TRP A 57 -5.83 -11.50 2.00
CA TRP A 57 -6.89 -11.17 2.95
C TRP A 57 -6.39 -10.90 4.37
N ILE A 58 -5.45 -11.68 4.89
CA ILE A 58 -5.04 -11.61 6.31
C ILE A 58 -3.93 -10.57 6.52
N VAL A 59 -3.12 -10.27 5.51
CA VAL A 59 -1.96 -9.39 5.67
C VAL A 59 -2.05 -8.14 4.82
N LEU A 60 -2.20 -8.27 3.48
CA LEU A 60 -2.14 -7.11 2.57
C LEU A 60 -3.31 -6.15 2.79
N VAL A 61 -4.54 -6.65 2.84
CA VAL A 61 -5.73 -5.82 3.03
C VAL A 61 -5.70 -5.10 4.38
N PRO A 62 -5.50 -5.76 5.54
CA PRO A 62 -5.44 -5.07 6.83
C PRO A 62 -4.30 -4.05 6.92
N LEU A 63 -3.10 -4.36 6.40
CA LEU A 63 -1.98 -3.44 6.46
C LEU A 63 -2.16 -2.23 5.54
N SER A 64 -2.75 -2.40 4.36
CA SER A 64 -3.07 -1.28 3.45
C SER A 64 -4.07 -0.31 4.08
N LEU A 65 -5.16 -0.83 4.67
CA LEU A 65 -6.14 -0.04 5.39
C LEU A 65 -5.55 0.64 6.62
N ALA A 66 -4.77 -0.07 7.43
CA ALA A 66 -4.09 0.48 8.59
C ALA A 66 -3.11 1.60 8.18
N SER A 67 -2.33 1.41 7.11
CA SER A 67 -1.44 2.45 6.57
C SER A 67 -2.20 3.68 6.09
N LEU A 68 -3.32 3.48 5.37
CA LEU A 68 -4.16 4.57 4.89
C LEU A 68 -4.77 5.38 6.05
N LEU A 69 -5.40 4.71 7.01
CA LEU A 69 -6.07 5.34 8.14
C LEU A 69 -5.08 6.06 9.07
N THR A 70 -3.99 5.40 9.44
CA THR A 70 -2.96 6.01 10.30
C THR A 70 -2.23 7.15 9.59
N GLY A 71 -2.00 7.05 8.27
CA GLY A 71 -1.44 8.12 7.45
C GLY A 71 -2.35 9.35 7.41
N LEU A 72 -3.66 9.15 7.30
CA LEU A 72 -4.65 10.22 7.37
C LEU A 72 -4.62 10.91 8.74
N VAL A 73 -4.63 10.14 9.84
CA VAL A 73 -4.53 10.66 11.21
C VAL A 73 -3.24 11.46 11.41
N CYS A 74 -2.09 10.93 10.97
CA CYS A 74 -0.80 11.64 11.05
C CYS A 74 -0.81 12.94 10.25
N SER A 75 -1.42 12.97 9.07
CA SER A 75 -1.47 14.15 8.22
C SER A 75 -2.38 15.25 8.80
N LEU A 76 -3.54 14.87 9.34
CA LEU A 76 -4.47 15.79 9.97
C LEU A 76 -3.94 16.32 11.31
N GLY A 77 -3.25 15.48 12.08
CA GLY A 77 -2.71 15.82 13.41
C GLY A 77 -1.35 16.51 13.40
N SER A 78 -0.78 16.78 12.22
CA SER A 78 0.56 17.39 12.08
C SER A 78 0.50 18.86 11.64
N VAL A 79 1.59 19.60 11.93
CA VAL A 79 1.78 20.98 11.44
C VAL A 79 1.84 21.08 9.91
N TRP A 80 2.13 19.94 9.24
CA TRP A 80 2.21 19.88 7.78
C TRP A 80 0.83 19.97 7.12
N GLY A 81 -0.23 19.47 7.79
CA GLY A 81 -1.62 19.48 7.30
C GLY A 81 -1.81 18.67 6.02
N LEU A 82 -2.99 18.07 5.86
CA LEU A 82 -3.28 17.19 4.72
C LEU A 82 -3.19 17.91 3.36
N PHE A 83 -3.69 19.14 3.29
CA PHE A 83 -3.80 19.91 2.03
C PHE A 83 -2.74 21.00 1.86
N ARG A 84 -1.75 21.11 2.73
CA ARG A 84 -0.74 22.19 2.69
C ARG A 84 0.41 21.90 1.73
N HIS A 85 0.76 20.62 1.50
CA HIS A 85 1.94 20.22 0.74
C HIS A 85 1.58 19.19 -0.33
N TYR A 86 2.07 19.36 -1.55
CA TYR A 86 1.83 18.47 -2.68
C TYR A 86 2.29 17.03 -2.40
N TRP A 87 3.46 16.83 -1.75
CA TRP A 87 3.99 15.50 -1.47
C TRP A 87 3.10 14.67 -0.54
N ILE A 88 2.34 15.32 0.36
CA ILE A 88 1.37 14.63 1.22
C ILE A 88 0.16 14.16 0.39
N LEU A 89 -0.34 15.03 -0.49
CA LEU A 89 -1.45 14.69 -1.38
C LEU A 89 -1.09 13.54 -2.33
N VAL A 90 0.09 13.60 -2.94
CA VAL A 90 0.56 12.53 -3.84
C VAL A 90 0.66 11.20 -3.08
N LYS A 91 1.20 11.18 -1.88
CA LYS A 91 1.25 9.97 -1.04
C LYS A 91 -0.15 9.44 -0.69
N LEU A 92 -1.08 10.34 -0.36
CA LEU A 92 -2.46 9.94 -0.07
C LEU A 92 -3.11 9.30 -1.30
N VAL A 93 -2.95 9.92 -2.47
CA VAL A 93 -3.49 9.38 -3.74
C VAL A 93 -2.87 8.03 -4.06
N ILE A 94 -1.54 7.88 -3.95
CA ILE A 94 -0.86 6.60 -4.17
C ILE A 94 -1.42 5.53 -3.22
N ASN A 95 -1.53 5.82 -1.93
CA ASN A 95 -1.99 4.87 -0.93
C ASN A 95 -3.46 4.49 -1.17
N LEU A 96 -4.32 5.46 -1.48
CA LEU A 96 -5.73 5.24 -1.77
C LEU A 96 -5.91 4.38 -3.03
N VAL A 97 -5.24 4.74 -4.14
CA VAL A 97 -5.30 3.99 -5.40
C VAL A 97 -4.78 2.57 -5.21
N ALA A 98 -3.62 2.40 -4.55
CA ALA A 98 -3.06 1.07 -4.29
C ALA A 98 -4.00 0.20 -3.43
N THR A 99 -4.66 0.79 -2.42
CA THR A 99 -5.64 0.06 -1.59
C THR A 99 -6.89 -0.32 -2.40
N ILE A 100 -7.43 0.58 -3.23
CA ILE A 100 -8.59 0.29 -4.07
C ILE A 100 -8.25 -0.81 -5.09
N VAL A 101 -7.12 -0.70 -5.78
CA VAL A 101 -6.67 -1.71 -6.74
C VAL A 101 -6.49 -3.06 -6.05
N LEU A 102 -5.88 -3.09 -4.86
CA LEU A 102 -5.74 -4.32 -4.06
C LEU A 102 -7.11 -4.94 -3.78
N LEU A 103 -8.08 -4.17 -3.27
CA LEU A 103 -9.41 -4.69 -2.94
C LEU A 103 -10.15 -5.25 -4.17
N LEU A 104 -10.05 -4.57 -5.32
CA LEU A 104 -10.63 -5.05 -6.57
C LEU A 104 -9.93 -6.32 -7.07
N TYR A 105 -8.60 -6.38 -6.90
CA TYR A 105 -7.80 -7.51 -7.32
C TYR A 105 -8.02 -8.78 -6.46
N MET A 106 -8.51 -8.63 -5.23
CA MET A 106 -8.82 -9.77 -4.35
C MET A 106 -9.81 -10.76 -4.98
N GLN A 107 -10.78 -10.29 -5.79
CA GLN A 107 -11.70 -11.18 -6.51
C GLN A 107 -10.97 -12.08 -7.52
N THR A 108 -10.00 -11.54 -8.24
CA THR A 108 -9.15 -12.32 -9.15
C THR A 108 -8.31 -13.33 -8.37
N LEU A 109 -7.78 -12.93 -7.23
CA LEU A 109 -6.94 -13.76 -6.40
C LEU A 109 -7.71 -14.93 -5.77
N GLU A 110 -8.96 -14.69 -5.32
CA GLU A 110 -9.89 -15.73 -4.88
C GLU A 110 -10.15 -16.75 -5.98
N HIS A 111 -10.47 -16.28 -7.20
CA HIS A 111 -10.68 -17.18 -8.33
C HIS A 111 -9.45 -18.05 -8.63
N LEU A 112 -8.25 -17.48 -8.60
CA LEU A 112 -6.99 -18.21 -8.80
C LEU A 112 -6.73 -19.21 -7.65
N GLY A 113 -7.06 -18.84 -6.41
CA GLY A 113 -7.01 -19.70 -5.24
C GLY A 113 -7.97 -20.89 -5.36
N ASP A 114 -9.21 -20.66 -5.79
CA ASP A 114 -10.21 -21.71 -6.02
C ASP A 114 -9.74 -22.70 -7.10
N VAL A 115 -9.19 -22.20 -8.20
CA VAL A 115 -8.59 -23.06 -9.25
C VAL A 115 -7.44 -23.87 -8.68
N ALA A 116 -6.59 -23.29 -7.84
CA ALA A 116 -5.48 -23.98 -7.19
C ALA A 116 -5.94 -24.99 -6.14
N ALA A 117 -7.06 -24.74 -5.44
CA ALA A 117 -7.63 -25.64 -4.43
C ALA A 117 -8.23 -26.92 -5.05
N ALA A 118 -8.65 -26.88 -6.30
CA ALA A 118 -9.29 -28.01 -6.98
C ALA A 118 -8.40 -29.25 -6.96
N THR A 119 -8.98 -30.39 -6.55
CA THR A 119 -8.26 -31.65 -6.25
C THR A 119 -7.56 -32.28 -7.45
N ALA A 120 -8.05 -32.03 -8.69
CA ALA A 120 -7.46 -32.51 -9.93
C ALA A 120 -6.85 -31.33 -10.71
N LEU A 121 -5.54 -31.16 -10.61
CA LEU A 121 -4.80 -30.26 -11.46
C LEU A 121 -4.55 -30.91 -12.83
N SER A 122 -5.49 -30.73 -13.76
CA SER A 122 -5.26 -31.08 -15.16
C SER A 122 -4.25 -30.09 -15.80
N SER A 123 -3.58 -30.53 -16.87
CA SER A 123 -2.65 -29.65 -17.61
C SER A 123 -3.28 -28.37 -18.15
N SER A 124 -4.61 -28.36 -18.38
CA SER A 124 -5.35 -27.17 -18.76
C SER A 124 -5.53 -26.19 -17.59
N ARG A 125 -5.74 -26.68 -16.38
CA ARG A 125 -5.86 -25.84 -15.16
C ARG A 125 -4.52 -25.25 -14.73
N LEU A 126 -3.43 -26.01 -14.87
CA LEU A 126 -2.08 -25.48 -14.64
C LEU A 126 -1.76 -24.31 -15.59
N ARG A 127 -2.18 -24.40 -16.87
CA ARG A 127 -2.06 -23.28 -17.80
C ARG A 127 -2.89 -22.07 -17.40
N GLY A 128 -4.04 -22.25 -16.78
CA GLY A 128 -4.85 -21.17 -16.22
C GLY A 128 -4.20 -20.45 -15.05
N LEU A 129 -3.29 -21.12 -14.32
CA LEU A 129 -2.50 -20.52 -13.24
C LEU A 129 -1.20 -19.86 -13.74
N SER A 130 -0.80 -20.01 -15.00
CA SER A 130 0.35 -19.31 -15.60
C SER A 130 -0.02 -17.87 -15.99
N ASP A 131 -0.68 -17.16 -15.10
CA ASP A 131 -1.10 -15.76 -15.29
C ASP A 131 -0.02 -14.83 -14.70
N PRO A 132 0.58 -13.91 -15.49
CA PRO A 132 1.54 -12.93 -14.99
C PRO A 132 0.90 -11.81 -14.16
N SER A 133 -0.43 -11.73 -14.12
CA SER A 133 -1.18 -10.66 -13.46
C SER A 133 -0.80 -10.45 -12.00
N PRO A 134 -0.67 -11.50 -11.13
CA PRO A 134 -0.25 -11.29 -9.74
C PRO A 134 1.13 -10.64 -9.61
N ALA A 135 2.08 -11.09 -10.44
CA ALA A 135 3.44 -10.54 -10.43
C ALA A 135 3.47 -9.08 -10.89
N LEU A 136 2.71 -8.74 -11.94
CA LEU A 136 2.62 -7.36 -12.45
C LEU A 136 1.98 -6.42 -11.44
N HIS A 137 0.87 -6.83 -10.79
CA HIS A 137 0.21 -6.03 -9.76
C HIS A 137 1.12 -5.82 -8.53
N ALA A 138 1.81 -6.87 -8.08
CA ALA A 138 2.75 -6.78 -6.97
C ALA A 138 3.95 -5.89 -7.30
N ALA A 139 4.53 -5.99 -8.49
CA ALA A 139 5.63 -5.13 -8.94
C ALA A 139 5.20 -3.66 -9.02
N ALA A 140 4.03 -3.38 -9.60
CA ALA A 140 3.48 -2.03 -9.66
C ALA A 140 3.20 -1.46 -8.27
N ALA A 141 2.60 -2.25 -7.36
CA ALA A 141 2.38 -1.85 -5.98
C ALA A 141 3.70 -1.56 -5.26
N LEU A 142 4.72 -2.40 -5.43
CA LEU A 142 6.05 -2.20 -4.86
C LEU A 142 6.67 -0.87 -5.31
N LEU A 143 6.62 -0.57 -6.60
CA LEU A 143 7.13 0.70 -7.15
C LEU A 143 6.39 1.90 -6.56
N LEU A 144 5.06 1.86 -6.50
CA LEU A 144 4.25 2.93 -5.92
C LEU A 144 4.56 3.15 -4.43
N LEU A 145 4.72 2.08 -3.65
CA LEU A 145 5.06 2.17 -2.24
C LEU A 145 6.48 2.70 -2.01
N LEU A 146 7.45 2.34 -2.87
CA LEU A 146 8.80 2.90 -2.84
C LEU A 146 8.78 4.41 -3.16
N VAL A 147 8.00 4.84 -4.15
CA VAL A 147 7.81 6.27 -4.45
C VAL A 147 7.20 6.99 -3.24
N ALA A 148 6.14 6.44 -2.63
CA ALA A 148 5.52 7.02 -1.45
C ALA A 148 6.50 7.13 -0.26
N THR A 149 7.34 6.11 -0.07
CA THR A 149 8.39 6.09 0.96
C THR A 149 9.45 7.15 0.69
N THR A 150 9.92 7.26 -0.55
CA THR A 150 10.88 8.28 -0.98
C THR A 150 10.33 9.69 -0.71
N LEU A 151 9.08 9.97 -1.09
CA LEU A 151 8.42 11.24 -0.81
C LEU A 151 8.30 11.53 0.70
N ALA A 152 8.15 10.48 1.53
CA ALA A 152 8.12 10.64 2.97
C ALA A 152 9.46 11.04 3.58
N ILE A 153 10.57 10.55 3.00
CA ILE A 153 11.94 10.83 3.46
C ILE A 153 12.41 12.21 2.97
N TYR A 154 12.33 12.44 1.66
CA TYR A 154 12.88 13.65 1.04
C TYR A 154 12.03 14.91 1.22
N LYS A 155 10.70 14.77 1.44
CA LYS A 155 9.77 15.88 1.68
C LYS A 155 10.00 17.05 0.72
N PRO A 156 9.86 16.88 -0.59
CA PRO A 156 10.20 17.89 -1.57
C PRO A 156 9.50 19.22 -1.27
N ARG A 157 10.20 20.34 -1.51
CA ARG A 157 9.66 21.68 -1.30
C ARG A 157 8.51 21.92 -2.28
N GLY A 158 7.35 22.28 -1.78
CA GLY A 158 6.17 22.60 -2.60
C GLY A 158 4.94 22.74 -1.71
N MET A 159 4.46 23.98 -1.58
CA MET A 159 3.22 24.27 -0.88
C MET A 159 2.09 24.43 -1.90
N THR A 160 0.92 23.89 -1.57
CA THR A 160 -0.29 24.13 -2.33
C THR A 160 -0.73 25.61 -2.20
N ARG A 161 -1.57 26.08 -3.10
CA ARG A 161 -2.18 27.42 -3.00
C ARG A 161 -2.89 27.63 -1.67
N TYR A 162 -3.53 26.60 -1.13
CA TYR A 162 -4.14 26.61 0.19
C TYR A 162 -3.11 26.76 1.31
N GLY A 163 -2.00 26.04 1.25
CA GLY A 163 -0.91 26.14 2.21
C GLY A 163 -0.31 27.55 2.26
N GLN A 164 -0.06 28.15 1.10
CA GLN A 164 0.46 29.53 0.96
C GLN A 164 -0.49 30.55 1.58
N ARG A 165 -1.78 30.51 1.25
CA ARG A 165 -2.80 31.41 1.82
C ARG A 165 -2.89 31.30 3.35
N THR A 166 -2.83 30.09 3.88
CA THR A 166 -2.89 29.86 5.33
C THR A 166 -1.65 30.41 6.03
N GLN A 167 -0.48 30.29 5.43
CA GLN A 167 0.77 30.81 5.96
C GLN A 167 0.77 32.35 5.99
N HIS A 168 0.28 32.99 4.92
CA HIS A 168 0.14 34.46 4.87
C HIS A 168 -0.80 34.99 5.98
N ARG A 169 -1.92 34.31 6.24
CA ARG A 169 -2.85 34.71 7.32
C ARG A 169 -2.27 34.54 8.72
N GLN A 170 -1.30 33.67 8.91
CA GLN A 170 -0.67 33.40 10.21
C GLN A 170 0.58 34.26 10.46
N ARG A 171 1.05 35.04 9.48
CA ARG A 171 2.10 36.02 9.70
C ARG A 171 1.53 37.21 10.50
N PRO A 172 1.98 37.42 11.75
CA PRO A 172 1.59 38.64 12.47
C PRO A 172 2.06 39.85 11.65
N LEU A 173 1.19 40.84 11.53
CA LEU A 173 1.59 42.16 11.05
C LEU A 173 2.75 42.63 11.95
N ARG A 174 3.96 42.62 11.45
CA ARG A 174 5.03 43.34 12.09
C ARG A 174 4.67 44.80 11.85
N LEU A 175 4.08 45.45 12.87
CA LEU A 175 3.98 46.88 12.95
C LEU A 175 5.39 47.42 13.01
N PRO A 176 5.69 48.50 12.28
CA PRO A 176 6.99 49.17 12.26
C PRO A 176 7.37 49.71 13.64
#